data_24be54103da2a1be549a2846cd578eed
#
_entry.id   24be54103da2a1be549a2846cd578eed
#
_cell.length_a   1.000
_cell.length_b   1.000
_cell.length_c   1.000
_cell.angle_alpha   90.00
_cell.angle_beta   90.00
_cell.angle_gamma   90.00
#
_symmetry.space_group_name_H-M   'P 1'
#
loop_
_entity.id
_entity.type
_entity.pdbx_description
1 polymer ?
#
loop_
_entity_poly.entity_id
_entity_poly.type
_entity_poly.pdbx_seq_one_letter_code
_entity_poly.pdbx_strand_id
1 'polypeptide(L)'
;MCIRDSLKELRNRLIICAVVFVVGVVVSLAYADRLIDLLTAMGRDYYQFVSIAPQEKLMQYFRVSILAGVIVTVPVAFYHIYAFAKPGLKKSESFFFKMVMLLGLALFCVGVLFAYKLMMPFMLRFLSTGIEGAEYIQTTTSIESYVNLCLTMFIIFGCVFEMPLITIILSKMGIINPTLLKQVRGVAIVIIFFIAAVVTPPDIVSQCMVAGPMVLLYFISIFLSGIFYKPKSDDDDEDDEEEDDE
;
A
#
# COMPACT_ATOMS: atom_id res chain seq x y z
N MET A 1 -16.42 -6.57 -27.88
CA MET A 1 -16.71 -5.35 -27.05
C MET A 1 -15.82 -4.22 -27.57
N CYS A 2 -16.38 -3.10 -28.05
CA CYS A 2 -15.55 -2.07 -28.71
C CYS A 2 -14.59 -1.42 -27.69
N ILE A 3 -13.31 -1.31 -28.05
CA ILE A 3 -12.24 -0.66 -27.23
C ILE A 3 -12.72 0.69 -26.68
N ARG A 4 -13.48 1.43 -27.46
CA ARG A 4 -14.06 2.73 -27.08
C ARG A 4 -15.08 2.68 -25.94
N ASP A 5 -15.81 1.58 -25.80
CA ASP A 5 -16.79 1.41 -24.70
C ASP A 5 -16.09 1.00 -23.40
N SER A 6 -15.04 0.17 -23.47
CA SER A 6 -14.18 -0.17 -22.31
C SER A 6 -13.46 1.06 -21.77
N LEU A 7 -12.98 1.94 -22.65
CA LEU A 7 -12.35 3.22 -22.21
C LEU A 7 -13.34 4.19 -21.55
N LYS A 8 -14.59 4.24 -22.03
CA LYS A 8 -15.64 5.05 -21.40
C LYS A 8 -16.01 4.51 -20.01
N GLU A 9 -16.09 3.19 -19.89
CA GLU A 9 -16.37 2.54 -18.61
C GLU A 9 -15.24 2.77 -17.60
N LEU A 10 -13.99 2.60 -18.00
CA LEU A 10 -12.82 2.89 -17.17
C LEU A 10 -12.82 4.34 -16.69
N ARG A 11 -13.06 5.31 -17.60
CA ARG A 11 -13.15 6.72 -17.24
C ARG A 11 -14.23 6.99 -16.19
N ASN A 12 -15.44 6.43 -16.39
CA ASN A 12 -16.53 6.66 -15.45
C ASN A 12 -16.22 6.08 -14.07
N ARG A 13 -15.61 4.90 -14.00
CA ARG A 13 -15.19 4.26 -12.73
C ARG A 13 -14.11 5.09 -12.03
N LEU A 14 -13.14 5.61 -12.80
CA LEU A 14 -12.10 6.49 -12.26
C LEU A 14 -12.70 7.79 -11.70
N ILE A 15 -13.67 8.39 -12.39
CA ILE A 15 -14.39 9.58 -11.92
C ILE A 15 -15.11 9.29 -10.59
N ILE A 16 -15.77 8.13 -10.45
CA ILE A 16 -16.44 7.75 -9.20
C ILE A 16 -15.42 7.64 -8.06
N CYS A 17 -14.29 6.96 -8.28
CA CYS A 17 -13.21 6.87 -7.28
C CYS A 17 -12.68 8.25 -6.90
N ALA A 18 -12.48 9.14 -7.88
CA ALA A 18 -12.04 10.52 -7.64
C ALA A 18 -13.06 11.33 -6.81
N VAL A 19 -14.35 11.20 -7.10
CA VAL A 19 -15.41 11.85 -6.33
C VAL A 19 -15.45 11.32 -4.89
N VAL A 20 -15.37 10.00 -4.71
CA VAL A 20 -15.32 9.39 -3.36
C VAL A 20 -14.09 9.85 -2.59
N PHE A 21 -12.94 9.95 -3.27
CA PHE A 21 -11.72 10.48 -2.68
C PHE A 21 -11.89 11.92 -2.20
N VAL A 22 -12.40 12.81 -3.05
CA VAL A 22 -12.62 14.22 -2.70
C VAL A 22 -13.60 14.34 -1.52
N VAL A 23 -14.73 13.63 -1.57
CA VAL A 23 -15.70 13.61 -0.47
C VAL A 23 -15.06 13.06 0.80
N GLY A 24 -14.28 11.98 0.70
CA GLY A 24 -13.53 11.40 1.82
C GLY A 24 -12.55 12.40 2.44
N VAL A 25 -11.82 13.16 1.62
CA VAL A 25 -10.91 14.22 2.10
C VAL A 25 -11.68 15.32 2.83
N VAL A 26 -12.78 15.81 2.25
CA VAL A 26 -13.59 16.88 2.85
C VAL A 26 -14.18 16.46 4.19
N VAL A 27 -14.73 15.23 4.26
CA VAL A 27 -15.26 14.67 5.50
C VAL A 27 -14.12 14.49 6.54
N SER A 28 -12.98 13.95 6.12
CA SER A 28 -11.82 13.76 6.99
C SER A 28 -11.27 15.08 7.52
N LEU A 29 -11.32 16.16 6.73
CA LEU A 29 -10.89 17.48 7.16
C LEU A 29 -11.76 18.02 8.31
N ALA A 30 -13.06 17.72 8.32
CA ALA A 30 -13.94 18.08 9.43
C ALA A 30 -13.58 17.36 10.75
N TYR A 31 -12.90 16.21 10.67
CA TYR A 31 -12.44 15.41 11.81
C TYR A 31 -10.91 15.44 11.98
N ALA A 32 -10.22 16.39 11.34
CA ALA A 32 -8.75 16.43 11.30
C ALA A 32 -8.11 16.51 12.69
N ASP A 33 -8.70 17.25 13.64
CA ASP A 33 -8.22 17.31 15.02
C ASP A 33 -8.18 15.91 15.67
N ARG A 34 -9.24 15.11 15.49
CA ARG A 34 -9.32 13.76 16.05
C ARG A 34 -8.31 12.81 15.39
N LEU A 35 -8.11 12.97 14.08
CA LEU A 35 -7.14 12.15 13.35
C LEU A 35 -5.71 12.46 13.78
N ILE A 36 -5.38 13.73 13.96
CA ILE A 36 -4.06 14.15 14.48
C ILE A 36 -3.88 13.68 15.92
N ASP A 37 -4.90 13.80 16.76
CA ASP A 37 -4.85 13.29 18.14
C ASP A 37 -4.61 11.78 18.18
N LEU A 38 -5.26 11.01 17.29
CA LEU A 38 -5.04 9.57 17.18
C LEU A 38 -3.59 9.24 16.78
N LEU A 39 -3.02 9.98 15.83
CA LEU A 39 -1.64 9.80 15.39
C LEU A 39 -0.65 10.21 16.49
N THR A 40 -0.84 11.37 17.09
CA THR A 40 0.09 11.89 18.12
C THR A 40 0.01 11.11 19.41
N ALA A 41 -1.13 10.45 19.71
CA ALA A 41 -1.29 9.60 20.88
C ALA A 41 -0.20 8.51 20.99
N MET A 42 0.26 7.97 19.85
CA MET A 42 1.32 6.96 19.84
C MET A 42 2.70 7.52 20.16
N GLY A 43 2.93 8.81 19.90
CA GLY A 43 4.22 9.45 20.07
C GLY A 43 4.37 10.25 21.37
N ARG A 44 3.27 10.51 22.10
CA ARG A 44 3.28 11.34 23.33
C ARG A 44 4.16 10.78 24.43
N ASP A 45 4.33 9.47 24.48
CA ASP A 45 5.18 8.80 25.47
C ASP A 45 6.67 8.91 25.15
N TYR A 46 7.02 9.28 23.91
CA TYR A 46 8.40 9.31 23.41
C TYR A 46 8.88 10.71 23.09
N TYR A 47 7.96 11.62 22.69
CA TYR A 47 8.35 12.93 22.14
C TYR A 47 7.51 14.06 22.69
N GLN A 48 8.13 15.22 22.83
CA GLN A 48 7.45 16.49 22.95
C GLN A 48 7.25 17.11 21.56
N PHE A 49 6.01 17.35 21.19
CA PHE A 49 5.66 17.92 19.89
C PHE A 49 5.73 19.44 19.95
N VAL A 50 6.43 20.03 18.98
CA VAL A 50 6.49 21.48 18.78
C VAL A 50 6.09 21.81 17.35
N SER A 51 5.46 22.97 17.17
CA SER A 51 5.25 23.55 15.86
C SER A 51 6.30 24.64 15.66
N ILE A 52 7.14 24.50 14.63
CA ILE A 52 8.24 25.44 14.36
C ILE A 52 7.73 26.58 13.50
N ALA A 53 6.87 26.28 12.51
CA ALA A 53 6.31 27.27 11.60
C ALA A 53 4.78 27.43 11.80
N PRO A 54 4.22 28.64 11.72
CA PRO A 54 2.78 28.88 11.96
C PRO A 54 1.85 28.07 11.07
N GLN A 55 2.26 27.78 9.82
CA GLN A 55 1.50 27.03 8.84
C GLN A 55 1.56 25.50 9.03
N GLU A 56 2.49 24.97 9.84
CA GLU A 56 2.65 23.51 10.02
C GLU A 56 1.34 22.83 10.41
N LYS A 57 0.64 23.37 11.43
CA LYS A 57 -0.61 22.77 11.92
C LYS A 57 -1.65 22.64 10.81
N LEU A 58 -1.85 23.68 10.02
CA LEU A 58 -2.81 23.67 8.92
C LEU A 58 -2.41 22.65 7.84
N MET A 59 -1.14 22.61 7.47
CA MET A 59 -0.64 21.66 6.48
C MET A 59 -0.82 20.21 6.92
N GLN A 60 -0.63 19.92 8.21
CA GLN A 60 -0.84 18.57 8.73
C GLN A 60 -2.32 18.16 8.69
N TYR A 61 -3.25 19.08 8.89
CA TYR A 61 -4.68 18.81 8.73
C TYR A 61 -5.00 18.35 7.30
N PHE A 62 -4.48 19.03 6.29
CA PHE A 62 -4.67 18.62 4.89
C PHE A 62 -4.01 17.27 4.61
N ARG A 63 -2.76 17.06 5.02
CA ARG A 63 -2.03 15.81 4.78
C ARG A 63 -2.74 14.60 5.39
N VAL A 64 -3.11 14.68 6.66
CA VAL A 64 -3.82 13.59 7.35
C VAL A 64 -5.19 13.34 6.72
N SER A 65 -5.89 14.40 6.31
CA SER A 65 -7.20 14.26 5.63
C SER A 65 -7.08 13.62 4.25
N ILE A 66 -6.02 13.93 3.50
CA ILE A 66 -5.73 13.28 2.21
C ILE A 66 -5.47 11.78 2.43
N LEU A 67 -4.64 11.41 3.40
CA LEU A 67 -4.39 10.00 3.70
C LEU A 67 -5.68 9.26 4.10
N ALA A 68 -6.48 9.86 4.98
CA ALA A 68 -7.76 9.28 5.40
C ALA A 68 -8.71 9.13 4.20
N GLY A 69 -8.74 10.13 3.30
CA GLY A 69 -9.47 10.05 2.04
C GLY A 69 -9.00 8.90 1.15
N VAL A 70 -7.68 8.66 1.04
CA VAL A 70 -7.13 7.50 0.31
C VAL A 70 -7.61 6.20 0.96
N ILE A 71 -7.47 6.05 2.28
CA ILE A 71 -7.88 4.83 3.00
C ILE A 71 -9.36 4.52 2.77
N VAL A 72 -10.23 5.52 2.83
CA VAL A 72 -11.68 5.37 2.57
C VAL A 72 -11.96 5.02 1.11
N THR A 73 -11.13 5.50 0.17
CA THR A 73 -11.32 5.24 -1.26
C THR A 73 -10.88 3.83 -1.67
N VAL A 74 -9.91 3.24 -0.97
CA VAL A 74 -9.38 1.90 -1.31
C VAL A 74 -10.46 0.82 -1.46
N PRO A 75 -11.43 0.64 -0.52
CA PRO A 75 -12.51 -0.35 -0.70
C PRO A 75 -13.32 -0.13 -1.98
N VAL A 76 -13.60 1.15 -2.29
CA VAL A 76 -14.35 1.52 -3.50
C VAL A 76 -13.53 1.24 -4.76
N ALA A 77 -12.23 1.53 -4.73
CA ALA A 77 -11.31 1.22 -5.82
C ALA A 77 -11.24 -0.28 -6.10
N PHE A 78 -11.10 -1.12 -5.06
CA PHE A 78 -11.15 -2.59 -5.21
C PHE A 78 -12.47 -3.07 -5.84
N TYR A 79 -13.60 -2.53 -5.39
CA TYR A 79 -14.89 -2.86 -6.00
C TYR A 79 -14.94 -2.48 -7.49
N HIS A 80 -14.46 -1.30 -7.87
CA HIS A 80 -14.47 -0.82 -9.26
C HIS A 80 -13.49 -1.60 -10.15
N ILE A 81 -12.33 -1.99 -9.62
CA ILE A 81 -11.37 -2.88 -10.31
C ILE A 81 -12.04 -4.25 -10.57
N TYR A 82 -12.67 -4.84 -9.54
CA TYR A 82 -13.41 -6.09 -9.73
C TYR A 82 -14.51 -5.96 -10.78
N ALA A 83 -15.33 -4.93 -10.70
CA ALA A 83 -16.45 -4.73 -11.61
C ALA A 83 -16.00 -4.43 -13.06
N PHE A 84 -14.81 -3.86 -13.24
CA PHE A 84 -14.19 -3.66 -14.56
C PHE A 84 -13.67 -4.98 -15.17
N ALA A 85 -13.02 -5.80 -14.35
CA ALA A 85 -12.47 -7.08 -14.81
C ALA A 85 -13.55 -8.15 -15.06
N LYS A 86 -14.69 -8.08 -14.36
CA LYS A 86 -15.76 -9.08 -14.38
C LYS A 86 -16.27 -9.46 -15.78
N PRO A 87 -16.53 -8.54 -16.73
CA PRO A 87 -17.03 -8.90 -18.06
C PRO A 87 -16.03 -9.72 -18.89
N GLY A 88 -14.72 -9.61 -18.62
CA GLY A 88 -13.68 -10.39 -19.29
C GLY A 88 -13.40 -11.77 -18.67
N LEU A 89 -14.00 -12.10 -17.51
CA LEU A 89 -13.74 -13.36 -16.82
C LEU A 89 -14.80 -14.43 -17.11
N LYS A 90 -14.37 -15.69 -17.27
CA LYS A 90 -15.29 -16.86 -17.33
C LYS A 90 -16.04 -16.99 -15.98
N LYS A 91 -17.24 -17.56 -15.97
CA LYS A 91 -18.07 -17.67 -14.76
C LYS A 91 -17.36 -18.36 -13.58
N SER A 92 -16.53 -19.36 -13.86
CA SER A 92 -15.70 -20.05 -12.84
C SER A 92 -14.59 -19.15 -12.25
N GLU A 93 -14.11 -18.18 -13.01
CA GLU A 93 -13.02 -17.27 -12.61
C GLU A 93 -13.53 -16.06 -11.84
N SER A 94 -14.77 -15.64 -12.13
CA SER A 94 -15.41 -14.50 -11.48
C SER A 94 -15.51 -14.67 -9.96
N PHE A 95 -15.80 -15.90 -9.47
CA PHE A 95 -15.83 -16.19 -8.03
C PHE A 95 -14.44 -16.07 -7.39
N PHE A 96 -13.42 -16.65 -8.04
CA PHE A 96 -12.04 -16.54 -7.58
C PHE A 96 -11.58 -15.09 -7.53
N PHE A 97 -11.85 -14.32 -8.58
CA PHE A 97 -11.45 -12.91 -8.65
C PHE A 97 -12.13 -12.07 -7.57
N LYS A 98 -13.42 -12.34 -7.28
CA LYS A 98 -14.11 -11.69 -6.15
C LYS A 98 -13.46 -12.02 -4.82
N MET A 99 -13.07 -13.28 -4.61
CA MET A 99 -12.40 -13.72 -3.39
C MET A 99 -11.03 -13.07 -3.22
N VAL A 100 -10.28 -12.95 -4.33
CA VAL A 100 -8.97 -12.29 -4.38
C VAL A 100 -9.09 -10.80 -4.06
N MET A 101 -10.11 -10.11 -4.60
CA MET A 101 -10.34 -8.69 -4.28
C MET A 101 -10.73 -8.47 -2.80
N LEU A 102 -11.53 -9.37 -2.22
CA LEU A 102 -11.84 -9.31 -0.79
C LEU A 102 -10.60 -9.55 0.07
N LEU A 103 -9.74 -10.49 -0.35
CA LEU A 103 -8.46 -10.74 0.31
C LEU A 103 -7.55 -9.51 0.25
N GLY A 104 -7.50 -8.81 -0.89
CA GLY A 104 -6.75 -7.56 -1.03
C GLY A 104 -7.22 -6.50 -0.05
N LEU A 105 -8.52 -6.24 0.00
CA LEU A 105 -9.05 -5.31 0.98
C LEU A 105 -8.67 -5.70 2.42
N ALA A 106 -8.70 -6.98 2.74
CA ALA A 106 -8.27 -7.47 4.06
C ALA A 106 -6.77 -7.25 4.28
N LEU A 107 -5.93 -7.55 3.28
CA LEU A 107 -4.48 -7.33 3.34
C LEU A 107 -4.13 -5.85 3.47
N PHE A 108 -4.81 -4.95 2.76
CA PHE A 108 -4.65 -3.51 2.93
C PHE A 108 -4.95 -3.06 4.36
N CYS A 109 -6.08 -3.51 4.93
CA CYS A 109 -6.42 -3.20 6.32
C CYS A 109 -5.36 -3.75 7.30
N VAL A 110 -4.89 -4.97 7.06
CA VAL A 110 -3.81 -5.57 7.86
C VAL A 110 -2.52 -4.77 7.72
N GLY A 111 -2.16 -4.31 6.51
CA GLY A 111 -0.99 -3.46 6.25
C GLY A 111 -1.03 -2.14 7.03
N VAL A 112 -2.17 -1.45 7.00
CA VAL A 112 -2.37 -0.20 7.75
C VAL A 112 -2.31 -0.45 9.27
N LEU A 113 -2.96 -1.53 9.75
CA LEU A 113 -2.91 -1.91 11.17
C LEU A 113 -1.50 -2.34 11.60
N PHE A 114 -0.77 -3.04 10.77
CA PHE A 114 0.62 -3.43 11.00
C PHE A 114 1.51 -2.18 11.13
N ALA A 115 1.36 -1.21 10.22
CA ALA A 115 2.05 0.07 10.32
C ALA A 115 1.73 0.77 11.65
N TYR A 116 0.43 0.88 11.99
CA TYR A 116 -0.03 1.57 13.18
C TYR A 116 0.39 0.89 14.50
N LYS A 117 0.17 -0.44 14.61
CA LYS A 117 0.34 -1.17 15.88
C LYS A 117 1.76 -1.69 16.11
N LEU A 118 2.49 -2.00 15.05
CA LEU A 118 3.80 -2.64 15.16
C LEU A 118 4.93 -1.72 14.70
N MET A 119 4.87 -1.21 13.46
CA MET A 119 5.99 -0.46 12.91
C MET A 119 6.17 0.89 13.57
N MET A 120 5.10 1.66 13.75
CA MET A 120 5.20 2.99 14.35
C MET A 120 5.73 2.96 15.79
N PRO A 121 5.14 2.20 16.74
CA PRO A 121 5.67 2.16 18.11
C PRO A 121 7.12 1.68 18.17
N PHE A 122 7.48 0.70 17.34
CA PHE A 122 8.83 0.16 17.29
C PHE A 122 9.84 1.21 16.76
N MET A 123 9.48 1.89 15.67
CA MET A 123 10.30 2.97 15.09
C MET A 123 10.46 4.14 16.06
N LEU A 124 9.36 4.60 16.68
CA LEU A 124 9.40 5.73 17.62
C LEU A 124 10.23 5.42 18.83
N ARG A 125 10.10 4.21 19.39
CA ARG A 125 10.93 3.77 20.50
C ARG A 125 12.40 3.74 20.13
N PHE A 126 12.75 3.21 18.96
CA PHE A 126 14.13 3.15 18.49
C PHE A 126 14.72 4.55 18.30
N LEU A 127 13.99 5.45 17.63
CA LEU A 127 14.46 6.81 17.37
C LEU A 127 14.55 7.66 18.66
N SER A 128 13.66 7.41 19.64
CA SER A 128 13.67 8.18 20.90
C SER A 128 14.76 7.74 21.88
N THR A 129 15.06 6.41 21.91
CA THR A 129 15.99 5.86 22.89
C THR A 129 17.45 6.11 22.48
N GLY A 130 17.71 6.31 21.17
CA GLY A 130 19.06 6.53 20.65
C GLY A 130 20.00 5.36 20.96
N ILE A 131 21.30 5.63 20.84
CA ILE A 131 22.35 4.73 21.33
C ILE A 131 22.45 4.91 22.86
N GLU A 132 22.49 3.82 23.59
CA GLU A 132 22.56 3.73 25.06
C GLU A 132 23.45 4.84 25.67
N GLY A 133 22.87 5.64 26.57
CA GLY A 133 23.59 6.67 27.33
C GLY A 133 23.05 8.10 27.31
N ALA A 134 21.99 8.37 26.56
CA ALA A 134 21.40 9.70 26.40
C ALA A 134 20.10 9.93 27.23
N GLU A 135 20.00 9.35 28.42
CA GLU A 135 18.84 9.50 29.33
C GLU A 135 18.48 10.96 29.70
N TYR A 136 19.39 11.90 29.43
CA TYR A 136 19.21 13.32 29.77
C TYR A 136 18.69 14.17 28.59
N ILE A 137 18.51 13.62 27.39
CA ILE A 137 18.07 14.40 26.24
C ILE A 137 16.55 14.22 26.04
N GLN A 138 15.80 15.28 26.37
CA GLN A 138 14.39 15.34 25.99
C GLN A 138 14.27 15.41 24.47
N THR A 139 13.73 14.36 23.86
CA THR A 139 13.58 14.31 22.41
C THR A 139 12.38 15.15 21.99
N THR A 140 12.65 16.31 21.41
CA THR A 140 11.66 17.21 20.85
C THR A 140 11.61 17.01 19.34
N THR A 141 10.42 16.84 18.78
CA THR A 141 10.23 16.69 17.31
C THR A 141 9.20 17.68 16.79
N SER A 142 9.36 18.15 15.55
CA SER A 142 8.30 18.92 14.92
C SER A 142 7.11 18.03 14.59
N ILE A 143 5.91 18.57 14.76
CA ILE A 143 4.68 17.85 14.39
C ILE A 143 4.68 17.48 12.91
N GLU A 144 5.30 18.28 12.05
CA GLU A 144 5.44 18.02 10.63
C GLU A 144 6.27 16.77 10.36
N SER A 145 7.46 16.67 10.94
CA SER A 145 8.36 15.52 10.75
C SER A 145 7.71 14.23 11.24
N TYR A 146 7.06 14.28 12.39
CA TYR A 146 6.35 13.15 12.97
C TYR A 146 5.19 12.67 12.09
N VAL A 147 4.30 13.58 11.69
CA VAL A 147 3.14 13.24 10.86
C VAL A 147 3.60 12.73 9.50
N ASN A 148 4.61 13.33 8.88
CA ASN A 148 5.17 12.84 7.62
C ASN A 148 5.69 11.40 7.74
N LEU A 149 6.40 11.07 8.81
CA LEU A 149 6.85 9.70 9.07
C LEU A 149 5.66 8.74 9.16
N CYS A 150 4.62 9.08 9.95
CA CYS A 150 3.40 8.28 10.07
C CYS A 150 2.72 8.04 8.71
N LEU A 151 2.48 9.12 7.96
CA LEU A 151 1.79 9.05 6.67
C LEU A 151 2.55 8.18 5.68
N THR A 152 3.87 8.35 5.62
CA THR A 152 4.74 7.58 4.73
C THR A 152 4.72 6.10 5.09
N MET A 153 4.77 5.76 6.38
CA MET A 153 4.65 4.36 6.84
C MET A 153 3.31 3.73 6.47
N PHE A 154 2.20 4.45 6.66
CA PHE A 154 0.87 3.91 6.29
C PHE A 154 0.72 3.68 4.80
N ILE A 155 1.20 4.61 3.96
CA ILE A 155 1.15 4.46 2.50
C ILE A 155 1.99 3.25 2.07
N ILE A 156 3.23 3.16 2.56
CA ILE A 156 4.14 2.09 2.15
C ILE A 156 3.63 0.74 2.58
N PHE A 157 3.31 0.55 3.86
CA PHE A 157 2.82 -0.76 4.31
C PHE A 157 1.44 -1.09 3.72
N GLY A 158 0.55 -0.11 3.55
CA GLY A 158 -0.69 -0.33 2.81
C GLY A 158 -0.45 -0.88 1.41
N CYS A 159 0.45 -0.26 0.63
CA CYS A 159 0.78 -0.72 -0.72
C CYS A 159 1.56 -2.04 -0.75
N VAL A 160 2.53 -2.22 0.15
CA VAL A 160 3.38 -3.43 0.17
C VAL A 160 2.60 -4.68 0.54
N PHE A 161 1.60 -4.56 1.42
CA PHE A 161 0.72 -5.68 1.74
C PHE A 161 -0.14 -6.14 0.56
N GLU A 162 -0.29 -5.31 -0.48
CA GLU A 162 -0.94 -5.69 -1.75
C GLU A 162 -0.02 -6.53 -2.67
N MET A 163 1.30 -6.57 -2.46
CA MET A 163 2.22 -7.33 -3.32
C MET A 163 1.84 -8.81 -3.47
N PRO A 164 1.48 -9.56 -2.40
CA PRO A 164 1.06 -10.95 -2.54
C PRO A 164 -0.17 -11.09 -3.43
N LEU A 165 -1.14 -10.18 -3.31
CA LEU A 165 -2.35 -10.18 -4.12
C LEU A 165 -2.05 -9.94 -5.61
N ILE A 166 -1.28 -8.89 -5.90
CA ILE A 166 -0.87 -8.56 -7.27
C ILE A 166 -0.15 -9.76 -7.90
N THR A 167 0.74 -10.38 -7.13
CA THR A 167 1.47 -11.57 -7.58
C THR A 167 0.54 -12.75 -7.88
N ILE A 168 -0.47 -13.02 -7.05
CA ILE A 168 -1.45 -14.08 -7.30
C ILE A 168 -2.20 -13.83 -8.60
N ILE A 169 -2.67 -12.60 -8.83
CA ILE A 169 -3.40 -12.24 -10.05
C ILE A 169 -2.53 -12.46 -11.28
N LEU A 170 -1.33 -11.87 -11.29
CA LEU A 170 -0.42 -11.95 -12.43
C LEU A 170 0.08 -13.37 -12.71
N SER A 171 0.29 -14.17 -11.65
CA SER A 171 0.69 -15.59 -11.79
C SER A 171 -0.44 -16.43 -12.36
N LYS A 172 -1.70 -16.17 -11.97
CA LYS A 172 -2.85 -16.87 -12.51
C LYS A 172 -3.12 -16.51 -13.97
N MET A 173 -2.82 -15.28 -14.38
CA MET A 173 -2.88 -14.84 -15.77
C MET A 173 -1.71 -15.36 -16.62
N GLY A 174 -0.74 -16.09 -16.03
CA GLY A 174 0.44 -16.59 -16.73
C GLY A 174 1.48 -15.53 -17.08
N ILE A 175 1.29 -14.25 -16.64
CA ILE A 175 2.20 -13.14 -16.95
C ILE A 175 3.49 -13.28 -16.15
N ILE A 176 3.40 -13.68 -14.87
CA ILE A 176 4.54 -13.86 -13.99
C ILE A 176 4.60 -15.32 -13.53
N ASN A 177 5.77 -15.94 -13.69
CA ASN A 177 6.01 -17.27 -13.18
C ASN A 177 6.88 -17.25 -11.91
N PRO A 178 6.81 -18.29 -11.06
CA PRO A 178 7.60 -18.36 -9.82
C PRO A 178 9.09 -18.37 -10.06
N THR A 179 9.52 -18.87 -11.23
CA THR A 179 10.94 -18.93 -11.62
C THR A 179 11.48 -17.54 -11.88
N LEU A 180 10.72 -16.69 -12.58
CA LEU A 180 11.07 -15.30 -12.81
C LEU A 180 11.24 -14.54 -11.50
N LEU A 181 10.27 -14.65 -10.58
CA LEU A 181 10.35 -13.99 -9.25
C LEU A 181 11.58 -14.45 -8.46
N LYS A 182 11.92 -15.75 -8.54
CA LYS A 182 13.13 -16.28 -7.89
C LYS A 182 14.42 -15.74 -8.53
N GLN A 183 14.43 -15.56 -9.84
CA GLN A 183 15.60 -15.02 -10.57
C GLN A 183 15.86 -13.55 -10.23
N VAL A 184 14.78 -12.73 -10.15
CA VAL A 184 14.89 -11.29 -9.88
C VAL A 184 14.97 -10.94 -8.39
N ARG A 185 14.97 -11.94 -7.48
CA ARG A 185 14.95 -11.72 -6.02
C ARG A 185 16.04 -10.76 -5.53
N GLY A 186 17.24 -10.85 -6.09
CA GLY A 186 18.35 -9.98 -5.69
C GLY A 186 18.07 -8.51 -6.00
N VAL A 187 17.56 -8.24 -7.20
CA VAL A 187 17.19 -6.89 -7.63
C VAL A 187 16.00 -6.37 -6.81
N ALA A 188 14.98 -7.22 -6.57
CA ALA A 188 13.83 -6.87 -5.76
C ALA A 188 14.23 -6.47 -4.32
N ILE A 189 15.13 -7.23 -3.68
CA ILE A 189 15.65 -6.91 -2.35
C ILE A 189 16.36 -5.56 -2.35
N VAL A 190 17.21 -5.29 -3.36
CA VAL A 190 17.90 -3.98 -3.48
C VAL A 190 16.89 -2.84 -3.62
N ILE A 191 15.84 -3.01 -4.43
CA ILE A 191 14.79 -2.01 -4.59
C ILE A 191 14.04 -1.80 -3.25
N ILE A 192 13.73 -2.87 -2.52
CA ILE A 192 13.08 -2.79 -1.21
C ILE A 192 13.93 -1.98 -0.23
N PHE A 193 15.24 -2.27 -0.14
CA PHE A 193 16.14 -1.52 0.73
C PHE A 193 16.30 -0.07 0.27
N PHE A 194 16.28 0.20 -1.03
CA PHE A 194 16.30 1.57 -1.55
C PHE A 194 15.02 2.33 -1.14
N ILE A 195 13.83 1.72 -1.29
CA ILE A 195 12.58 2.34 -0.84
C ILE A 195 12.63 2.59 0.67
N ALA A 196 13.07 1.61 1.46
CA ALA A 196 13.22 1.77 2.90
C ALA A 196 14.16 2.94 3.26
N ALA A 197 15.28 3.08 2.55
CA ALA A 197 16.25 4.18 2.78
C ALA A 197 15.69 5.59 2.49
N VAL A 198 14.78 5.70 1.52
CA VAL A 198 14.12 6.99 1.20
C VAL A 198 13.13 7.41 2.30
N VAL A 199 12.56 6.43 2.99
CA VAL A 199 11.46 6.61 3.95
C VAL A 199 11.96 6.80 5.38
N THR A 200 12.99 6.04 5.74
CA THR A 200 13.57 6.08 7.09
C THR A 200 14.67 7.12 7.18
N PRO A 201 14.93 7.64 8.39
CA PRO A 201 16.18 8.37 8.65
C PRO A 201 17.41 7.59 8.17
N PRO A 202 18.52 8.25 7.84
CA PRO A 202 19.70 7.60 7.29
C PRO A 202 20.47 6.79 8.36
N ASP A 203 19.83 5.74 8.86
CA ASP A 203 20.42 4.77 9.78
C ASP A 203 20.08 3.33 9.35
N ILE A 204 21.04 2.41 9.53
CA ILE A 204 20.95 1.02 9.07
C ILE A 204 19.86 0.25 9.81
N VAL A 205 19.64 0.55 11.09
CA VAL A 205 18.72 -0.21 11.94
C VAL A 205 17.28 0.10 11.53
N SER A 206 16.89 1.37 11.47
CA SER A 206 15.55 1.77 11.00
C SER A 206 15.27 1.27 9.58
N GLN A 207 16.28 1.34 8.69
CA GLN A 207 16.17 0.84 7.33
C GLN A 207 15.89 -0.67 7.31
N CYS A 208 16.65 -1.48 8.07
CA CYS A 208 16.43 -2.92 8.18
C CYS A 208 15.07 -3.27 8.80
N MET A 209 14.61 -2.47 9.77
CA MET A 209 13.31 -2.64 10.42
C MET A 209 12.14 -2.51 9.44
N VAL A 210 12.22 -1.54 8.53
CA VAL A 210 11.20 -1.35 7.50
C VAL A 210 11.36 -2.35 6.35
N ALA A 211 12.59 -2.58 5.89
CA ALA A 211 12.86 -3.50 4.79
C ALA A 211 12.53 -4.97 5.14
N GLY A 212 12.74 -5.39 6.40
CA GLY A 212 12.53 -6.77 6.83
C GLY A 212 11.13 -7.32 6.53
N PRO A 213 10.04 -6.69 7.01
CA PRO A 213 8.68 -7.09 6.66
C PRO A 213 8.39 -7.05 5.16
N MET A 214 8.93 -6.07 4.43
CA MET A 214 8.75 -5.97 2.97
C MET A 214 9.39 -7.15 2.25
N VAL A 215 10.61 -7.54 2.64
CA VAL A 215 11.31 -8.72 2.11
C VAL A 215 10.54 -10.01 2.45
N LEU A 216 10.01 -10.11 3.67
CA LEU A 216 9.19 -11.25 4.07
C LEU A 216 7.94 -11.37 3.18
N LEU A 217 7.22 -10.28 2.94
CA LEU A 217 6.05 -10.25 2.05
C LEU A 217 6.42 -10.61 0.61
N TYR A 218 7.59 -10.19 0.13
CA TYR A 218 8.10 -10.59 -1.17
C TYR A 218 8.31 -12.12 -1.27
N PHE A 219 8.91 -12.75 -0.25
CA PHE A 219 9.05 -14.21 -0.23
C PHE A 219 7.71 -14.93 -0.13
N ILE A 220 6.76 -14.41 0.63
CA ILE A 220 5.38 -14.91 0.66
C ILE A 220 4.76 -14.82 -0.74
N SER A 221 4.99 -13.73 -1.47
CA SER A 221 4.52 -13.55 -2.85
C SER A 221 5.09 -14.60 -3.80
N ILE A 222 6.38 -14.93 -3.69
CA ILE A 222 7.00 -16.01 -4.48
C ILE A 222 6.35 -17.37 -4.17
N PHE A 223 6.10 -17.65 -2.89
CA PHE A 223 5.46 -18.90 -2.47
C PHE A 223 4.02 -19.00 -3.02
N LEU A 224 3.24 -17.94 -2.90
CA LEU A 224 1.87 -17.88 -3.43
C LEU A 224 1.84 -17.97 -4.95
N SER A 225 2.78 -17.33 -5.66
CA SER A 225 2.94 -17.48 -7.10
C SER A 225 3.09 -18.96 -7.49
N GLY A 226 3.90 -19.73 -6.72
CA GLY A 226 4.08 -21.18 -6.97
C GLY A 226 2.81 -22.00 -6.84
N ILE A 227 1.88 -21.59 -5.99
CA ILE A 227 0.59 -22.29 -5.77
C ILE A 227 -0.43 -21.94 -6.86
N PHE A 228 -0.47 -20.67 -7.28
CA PHE A 228 -1.52 -20.14 -8.16
C PHE A 228 -1.09 -20.04 -9.63
N TYR A 229 0.17 -20.32 -9.94
CA TYR A 229 0.67 -20.25 -11.31
C TYR A 229 -0.05 -21.27 -12.20
N LYS A 230 -0.63 -20.78 -13.27
CA LYS A 230 -1.20 -21.60 -14.36
C LYS A 230 -0.35 -21.32 -15.61
N PRO A 231 0.37 -22.32 -16.15
CA PRO A 231 1.07 -22.13 -17.42
C PRO A 231 0.04 -21.77 -18.52
N LYS A 232 0.38 -20.82 -19.37
CA LYS A 232 -0.38 -20.57 -20.59
C LYS A 232 -0.26 -21.81 -21.45
N SER A 233 -1.35 -22.43 -21.86
CA SER A 233 -1.32 -23.54 -22.80
C SER A 233 -1.08 -22.98 -24.20
N ASP A 234 -0.26 -23.68 -25.00
CA ASP A 234 0.05 -23.28 -26.39
C ASP A 234 -1.23 -23.20 -27.27
N ASP A 235 -2.33 -23.81 -26.83
CA ASP A 235 -3.64 -23.76 -27.50
C ASP A 235 -4.33 -22.38 -27.40
N ASP A 236 -3.93 -21.52 -26.46
CA ASP A 236 -4.52 -20.19 -26.32
C ASP A 236 -3.93 -19.17 -27.34
N ASP A 237 -2.83 -19.50 -28.00
CA ASP A 237 -2.17 -18.63 -28.99
C ASP A 237 -2.76 -18.88 -30.43
N GLU A 238 -3.39 -20.03 -30.69
CA GLU A 238 -4.04 -20.34 -32.00
C GLU A 238 -5.38 -19.61 -32.13
N ASP A 239 -6.11 -19.37 -31.04
CA ASP A 239 -7.41 -18.69 -31.09
C ASP A 239 -7.28 -17.16 -31.29
N ASP A 240 -6.12 -16.55 -30.91
CA ASP A 240 -5.86 -15.12 -31.08
C ASP A 240 -5.40 -14.78 -32.54
N GLU A 241 -4.82 -15.74 -33.28
CA GLU A 241 -4.38 -15.53 -34.68
C GLU A 241 -5.55 -15.67 -35.69
N GLU A 242 -6.62 -16.42 -35.34
CA GLU A 242 -7.80 -16.58 -36.23
C GLU A 242 -8.76 -15.39 -36.18
N GLU A 243 -8.73 -14.53 -35.14
CA GLU A 243 -9.59 -13.33 -35.05
C GLU A 243 -9.01 -12.09 -35.77
N ASP A 244 -7.73 -12.11 -36.15
CA ASP A 244 -7.08 -10.98 -36.86
C ASP A 244 -7.14 -11.12 -38.41
N ASP A 245 -7.60 -12.29 -38.96
CA ASP A 245 -7.68 -12.57 -40.38
C ASP A 245 -9.11 -12.50 -40.95
N GLU A 246 -10.15 -12.08 -40.16
CA GLU A 246 -11.50 -11.81 -40.65
C GLU A 246 -11.84 -10.30 -40.54
#